data_8d256f70013390cbfc772bf0fd9f130f
#
_entry.id   8d256f70013390cbfc772bf0fd9f130f
#
_cell.length_a   1.000
_cell.length_b   1.000
_cell.length_c   1.000
_cell.angle_alpha   90.00
_cell.angle_beta   90.00
_cell.angle_gamma   90.00
#
_symmetry.space_group_name_H-M   'P 1'
#
loop_
_entity.id
_entity.type
_entity.pdbx_description
1 polymer ?
#
loop_
_entity_poly.entity_id
_entity_poly.type
_entity_poly.pdbx_seq_one_letter_code
_entity_poly.pdbx_strand_id
1 'polypeptide(L)'
;GKTTYKLKRDLNGIIQCKSQLDQESCIYADKVRSLRQKEYDNASLYSETDAEQAEQLERSRCNFIDYFDHVQRLRHAHSSDSIIINWKRVHELLKIFAKGDTILFSQIDLKLIESFRMFLLNAPQGGGKKGVISQNTASTYFSIFKAALKQAFIDGYLTVDIRAKIKGIQGQESRREYLTIEELNRLAQTPCGPLLKRAALFSARERHAVQTQFSF
;
A
#
# COMPACT_ATOMS: atom_id res chain seq x y z
N GLY A 1 -23.00 -17.80 65.32
CA GLY A 1 -21.77 -18.57 65.13
C GLY A 1 -21.45 -18.72 63.67
N LYS A 2 -20.29 -18.25 63.24
CA LYS A 2 -19.81 -18.48 61.88
C LYS A 2 -19.33 -19.94 61.80
N THR A 3 -20.09 -20.80 61.14
CA THR A 3 -19.67 -22.15 60.80
C THR A 3 -18.69 -22.05 59.58
N THR A 4 -17.41 -22.15 59.87
CA THR A 4 -16.36 -22.29 58.82
C THR A 4 -16.30 -23.76 58.38
N TYR A 5 -16.87 -24.10 57.26
CA TYR A 5 -16.71 -25.41 56.65
C TYR A 5 -15.29 -25.58 56.10
N LYS A 6 -14.46 -26.39 56.78
CA LYS A 6 -13.17 -26.80 56.22
C LYS A 6 -13.41 -27.97 55.25
N LEU A 7 -13.39 -27.69 53.99
CA LEU A 7 -13.42 -28.72 52.91
C LEU A 7 -12.11 -29.51 52.95
N LYS A 8 -12.16 -30.80 53.24
CA LYS A 8 -11.02 -31.71 53.09
C LYS A 8 -10.89 -32.15 51.62
N ARG A 9 -9.70 -32.01 51.10
CA ARG A 9 -9.37 -32.52 49.78
C ARG A 9 -8.47 -33.76 49.92
N ASP A 10 -8.64 -34.72 49.03
CA ASP A 10 -7.73 -35.86 48.90
C ASP A 10 -6.43 -35.47 48.16
N LEU A 11 -5.51 -36.42 48.01
CA LEU A 11 -4.23 -36.24 47.29
C LEU A 11 -4.41 -35.82 45.80
N ASN A 12 -5.59 -36.06 45.24
CA ASN A 12 -5.92 -35.70 43.86
C ASN A 12 -6.68 -34.36 43.76
N GLY A 13 -6.85 -33.65 44.91
CA GLY A 13 -7.55 -32.37 44.96
C GLY A 13 -9.09 -32.49 44.99
N ILE A 14 -9.65 -33.70 45.05
CA ILE A 14 -11.10 -33.93 45.05
C ILE A 14 -11.63 -33.62 46.45
N ILE A 15 -12.73 -32.90 46.53
CA ILE A 15 -13.38 -32.51 47.78
C ILE A 15 -14.06 -33.72 48.40
N GLN A 16 -13.64 -34.09 49.61
CA GLN A 16 -14.27 -35.14 50.37
C GLN A 16 -15.42 -34.56 51.24
N CYS A 17 -16.63 -34.86 50.83
CA CYS A 17 -17.83 -34.48 51.58
C CYS A 17 -18.39 -35.72 52.31
N LYS A 18 -18.92 -35.52 53.55
CA LYS A 18 -19.48 -36.63 54.36
C LYS A 18 -20.85 -37.10 53.87
N SER A 19 -21.57 -36.28 53.13
CA SER A 19 -22.88 -36.65 52.60
C SER A 19 -22.87 -36.57 51.07
N GLN A 20 -23.66 -37.37 50.38
CA GLN A 20 -23.79 -37.39 48.95
C GLN A 20 -24.36 -36.05 48.45
N LEU A 21 -25.23 -35.43 49.18
CA LEU A 21 -25.86 -34.15 48.88
C LEU A 21 -24.83 -32.99 48.91
N ASP A 22 -23.91 -33.00 49.88
CA ASP A 22 -22.80 -32.02 49.96
C ASP A 22 -21.81 -32.21 48.78
N GLN A 23 -21.57 -33.47 48.38
CA GLN A 23 -20.69 -33.78 47.25
C GLN A 23 -21.28 -33.27 45.92
N GLU A 24 -22.57 -33.47 45.66
CA GLU A 24 -23.29 -32.92 44.54
C GLU A 24 -23.28 -31.39 44.51
N SER A 25 -23.49 -30.78 45.67
CA SER A 25 -23.44 -29.32 45.84
C SER A 25 -22.05 -28.76 45.55
N CYS A 26 -20.99 -29.44 45.99
CA CYS A 26 -19.60 -29.05 45.68
C CYS A 26 -19.26 -29.17 44.20
N ILE A 27 -19.72 -30.26 43.55
CA ILE A 27 -19.53 -30.45 42.12
C ILE A 27 -20.27 -29.37 41.31
N TYR A 28 -21.48 -29.03 41.76
CA TYR A 28 -22.25 -27.95 41.15
C TYR A 28 -21.55 -26.60 41.29
N ALA A 29 -21.08 -26.28 42.49
CA ALA A 29 -20.36 -25.04 42.77
C ALA A 29 -19.06 -24.93 41.94
N ASP A 30 -18.35 -26.03 41.77
CA ASP A 30 -17.10 -26.05 40.94
C ASP A 30 -17.41 -25.88 39.46
N LYS A 31 -18.52 -26.43 38.96
CA LYS A 31 -19.02 -26.17 37.61
C LYS A 31 -19.38 -24.72 37.38
N VAL A 32 -20.12 -24.12 38.32
CA VAL A 32 -20.51 -22.70 38.25
C VAL A 32 -19.27 -21.81 38.28
N ARG A 33 -18.30 -22.12 39.14
CA ARG A 33 -17.02 -21.41 39.19
C ARG A 33 -16.26 -21.50 37.87
N SER A 34 -16.17 -22.69 37.30
CA SER A 34 -15.48 -22.90 36.00
C SER A 34 -16.14 -22.13 34.86
N LEU A 35 -17.48 -22.07 34.85
CA LEU A 35 -18.23 -21.27 33.86
C LEU A 35 -17.96 -19.78 34.03
N ARG A 36 -18.02 -19.28 35.28
CA ARG A 36 -17.73 -17.87 35.61
C ARG A 36 -16.29 -17.48 35.24
N GLN A 37 -15.33 -18.40 35.50
CA GLN A 37 -13.94 -18.15 35.13
C GLN A 37 -13.78 -18.05 33.61
N LYS A 38 -14.43 -18.96 32.87
CA LYS A 38 -14.42 -18.88 31.40
C LYS A 38 -15.07 -17.61 30.87
N GLU A 39 -16.18 -17.18 31.46
CA GLU A 39 -16.83 -15.91 31.08
C GLU A 39 -15.90 -14.72 31.32
N TYR A 40 -15.20 -14.69 32.47
CA TYR A 40 -14.23 -13.63 32.79
C TYR A 40 -13.03 -13.64 31.87
N ASP A 41 -12.45 -14.81 31.61
CA ASP A 41 -11.31 -14.98 30.72
C ASP A 41 -11.68 -14.58 29.27
N ASN A 42 -12.87 -14.95 28.81
CA ASN A 42 -13.40 -14.56 27.51
C ASN A 42 -13.64 -13.03 27.45
N ALA A 43 -14.23 -12.42 28.46
CA ALA A 43 -14.47 -10.98 28.50
C ALA A 43 -13.15 -10.19 28.41
N SER A 44 -12.09 -10.66 29.10
CA SER A 44 -10.76 -10.05 28.99
C SER A 44 -10.15 -10.18 27.59
N LEU A 45 -10.26 -11.36 26.97
CA LEU A 45 -9.80 -11.60 25.60
C LEU A 45 -10.59 -10.79 24.55
N TYR A 46 -11.90 -10.68 24.72
CA TYR A 46 -12.76 -9.93 23.81
C TYR A 46 -12.56 -8.41 23.93
N SER A 47 -12.19 -7.89 25.09
CA SER A 47 -11.96 -6.45 25.26
C SER A 47 -10.74 -5.96 24.47
N GLU A 48 -9.69 -6.77 24.33
CA GLU A 48 -8.52 -6.44 23.51
C GLU A 48 -8.86 -6.52 22.00
N THR A 49 -9.56 -7.59 21.59
CA THR A 49 -10.00 -7.75 20.19
C THR A 49 -11.02 -6.70 19.77
N ASP A 50 -11.91 -6.29 20.66
CA ASP A 50 -12.90 -5.24 20.39
C ASP A 50 -12.23 -3.88 20.20
N ALA A 51 -11.19 -3.57 20.98
CA ALA A 51 -10.41 -2.35 20.83
C ALA A 51 -9.64 -2.32 19.51
N GLU A 52 -9.00 -3.42 19.13
CA GLU A 52 -8.30 -3.56 17.83
C GLU A 52 -9.27 -3.44 16.66
N GLN A 53 -10.46 -4.05 16.75
CA GLN A 53 -11.49 -3.96 15.73
C GLN A 53 -12.05 -2.53 15.61
N ALA A 54 -12.25 -1.84 16.73
CA ALA A 54 -12.71 -0.46 16.74
C ALA A 54 -11.67 0.46 16.07
N GLU A 55 -10.39 0.30 16.39
CA GLU A 55 -9.31 1.06 15.78
C GLU A 55 -9.20 0.78 14.26
N GLN A 56 -9.33 -0.49 13.86
CA GLN A 56 -9.33 -0.86 12.45
C GLN A 56 -10.54 -0.27 11.71
N LEU A 57 -11.69 -0.21 12.36
CA LEU A 57 -12.89 0.40 11.79
C LEU A 57 -12.70 1.91 11.59
N GLU A 58 -12.12 2.60 12.56
CA GLU A 58 -11.79 4.02 12.44
C GLU A 58 -10.79 4.27 11.31
N ARG A 59 -9.71 3.50 11.23
CA ARG A 59 -8.72 3.57 10.14
C ARG A 59 -9.37 3.34 8.77
N SER A 60 -10.32 2.42 8.67
CA SER A 60 -11.04 2.13 7.43
C SER A 60 -11.92 3.28 6.93
N ARG A 61 -12.33 4.19 7.83
CA ARG A 61 -13.12 5.39 7.53
C ARG A 61 -12.26 6.59 7.14
N CYS A 62 -10.94 6.52 7.33
CA CYS A 62 -10.05 7.58 6.92
C CYS A 62 -10.07 7.77 5.39
N ASN A 63 -9.81 9.00 4.96
CA ASN A 63 -9.74 9.36 3.55
C ASN A 63 -8.36 9.01 2.97
N PHE A 64 -8.33 8.16 1.97
CA PHE A 64 -7.09 7.76 1.27
C PHE A 64 -6.44 8.93 0.52
N ILE A 65 -7.21 9.89 -0.01
CA ILE A 65 -6.66 11.04 -0.76
C ILE A 65 -5.84 11.94 0.18
N ASP A 66 -6.34 12.20 1.38
CA ASP A 66 -5.61 12.98 2.39
C ASP A 66 -4.37 12.22 2.89
N TYR A 67 -4.52 10.91 3.10
CA TYR A 67 -3.40 10.04 3.45
C TYR A 67 -2.32 10.05 2.35
N PHE A 68 -2.69 10.00 1.08
CA PHE A 68 -1.77 10.04 -0.05
C PHE A 68 -0.94 11.33 -0.07
N ASP A 69 -1.57 12.48 0.18
CA ASP A 69 -0.89 13.78 0.30
C ASP A 69 0.06 13.80 1.50
N HIS A 70 -0.37 13.23 2.64
CA HIS A 70 0.47 13.10 3.83
C HIS A 70 1.73 12.25 3.55
N VAL A 71 1.58 11.09 2.93
CA VAL A 71 2.70 10.21 2.53
C VAL A 71 3.66 10.93 1.59
N GLN A 72 3.13 11.69 0.62
CA GLN A 72 3.95 12.49 -0.29
C GLN A 72 4.82 13.49 0.49
N ARG A 73 4.24 14.25 1.41
CA ARG A 73 4.97 15.27 2.20
C ARG A 73 6.05 14.65 3.07
N LEU A 74 5.75 13.52 3.72
CA LEU A 74 6.70 12.86 4.61
C LEU A 74 7.87 12.21 3.86
N ARG A 75 7.57 11.42 2.82
CA ARG A 75 8.60 10.59 2.16
C ARG A 75 9.41 11.35 1.12
N HIS A 76 8.83 12.38 0.52
CA HIS A 76 9.42 13.08 -0.61
C HIS A 76 9.77 14.54 -0.32
N ALA A 77 9.88 14.91 0.97
CA ALA A 77 10.28 16.27 1.39
C ALA A 77 11.62 16.72 0.77
N HIS A 78 12.56 15.79 0.56
CA HIS A 78 13.89 16.05 0.00
C HIS A 78 14.13 15.34 -1.35
N SER A 79 13.05 14.88 -2.01
CA SER A 79 13.16 14.26 -3.33
C SER A 79 13.32 15.30 -4.43
N SER A 80 13.75 14.86 -5.62
CA SER A 80 13.85 15.74 -6.79
C SER A 80 12.48 16.29 -7.18
N ASP A 81 12.46 17.50 -7.74
CA ASP A 81 11.23 18.19 -8.18
C ASP A 81 10.37 17.32 -9.11
N SER A 82 11.00 16.53 -9.98
CA SER A 82 10.27 15.65 -10.90
C SER A 82 9.47 14.57 -10.17
N ILE A 83 9.98 14.02 -9.06
CA ILE A 83 9.27 13.06 -8.22
C ILE A 83 8.09 13.75 -7.55
N ILE A 84 8.32 14.92 -6.95
CA ILE A 84 7.29 15.69 -6.27
C ILE A 84 6.15 16.06 -7.24
N ILE A 85 6.49 16.51 -8.44
CA ILE A 85 5.52 16.86 -9.49
C ILE A 85 4.68 15.63 -9.88
N ASN A 86 5.31 14.47 -10.05
CA ASN A 86 4.59 13.25 -10.41
C ASN A 86 3.63 12.81 -9.30
N TRP A 87 4.03 12.88 -8.01
CA TRP A 87 3.15 12.59 -6.89
C TRP A 87 1.96 13.55 -6.82
N LYS A 88 2.21 14.86 -6.95
CA LYS A 88 1.15 15.88 -7.00
C LYS A 88 0.17 15.59 -8.13
N ARG A 89 0.70 15.20 -9.30
CA ARG A 89 -0.16 14.89 -10.44
C ARG A 89 -1.04 13.65 -10.21
N VAL A 90 -0.49 12.61 -9.58
CA VAL A 90 -1.29 11.42 -9.18
C VAL A 90 -2.37 11.80 -8.17
N HIS A 91 -2.07 12.67 -7.23
CA HIS A 91 -3.06 13.18 -6.26
C HIS A 91 -4.21 13.92 -6.96
N GLU A 92 -3.91 14.81 -7.92
CA GLU A 92 -4.95 15.48 -8.73
C GLU A 92 -5.80 14.48 -9.52
N LEU A 93 -5.16 13.46 -10.13
CA LEU A 93 -5.86 12.43 -10.88
C LEU A 93 -6.75 11.55 -10.00
N LEU A 94 -6.36 11.29 -8.75
CA LEU A 94 -7.19 10.60 -7.76
C LEU A 94 -8.45 11.41 -7.44
N LYS A 95 -8.34 12.74 -7.27
CA LYS A 95 -9.49 13.63 -7.06
C LYS A 95 -10.44 13.62 -8.26
N ILE A 96 -9.90 13.69 -9.47
CA ILE A 96 -10.71 13.62 -10.70
C ILE A 96 -11.42 12.26 -10.81
N PHE A 97 -10.73 11.17 -10.51
CA PHE A 97 -11.29 9.82 -10.53
C PHE A 97 -12.40 9.63 -9.51
N ALA A 98 -12.21 10.14 -8.29
CA ALA A 98 -13.19 10.08 -7.22
C ALA A 98 -14.42 10.99 -7.48
N LYS A 99 -14.35 11.88 -8.47
CA LYS A 99 -15.34 12.96 -8.69
C LYS A 99 -15.56 13.81 -7.43
N GLY A 100 -14.52 13.96 -6.62
CA GLY A 100 -14.51 14.65 -5.33
C GLY A 100 -13.20 14.44 -4.59
N ASP A 101 -13.16 14.81 -3.31
CA ASP A 101 -11.95 14.78 -2.52
C ASP A 101 -11.89 13.57 -1.54
N THR A 102 -12.75 12.55 -1.73
CA THR A 102 -12.88 11.47 -0.75
C THR A 102 -12.91 10.09 -1.40
N ILE A 103 -11.97 9.24 -0.98
CA ILE A 103 -11.97 7.78 -1.16
C ILE A 103 -11.67 7.18 0.20
N LEU A 104 -12.61 6.46 0.80
CA LEU A 104 -12.39 5.81 2.09
C LEU A 104 -11.53 4.56 1.92
N PHE A 105 -10.70 4.24 2.93
CA PHE A 105 -9.92 3.00 2.92
C PHE A 105 -10.80 1.75 2.82
N SER A 106 -12.00 1.77 3.38
CA SER A 106 -12.99 0.68 3.25
C SER A 106 -13.45 0.43 1.80
N GLN A 107 -13.30 1.41 0.92
CA GLN A 107 -13.68 1.30 -0.50
C GLN A 107 -12.54 0.78 -1.38
N ILE A 108 -11.30 0.69 -0.84
CA ILE A 108 -10.15 0.26 -1.60
C ILE A 108 -10.18 -1.26 -1.76
N ASP A 109 -10.76 -1.70 -2.85
CA ASP A 109 -10.80 -3.09 -3.30
C ASP A 109 -10.09 -3.27 -4.66
N LEU A 110 -9.99 -4.51 -5.11
CA LEU A 110 -9.40 -4.81 -6.41
C LEU A 110 -10.15 -4.16 -7.57
N LYS A 111 -11.47 -3.96 -7.44
CA LYS A 111 -12.29 -3.34 -8.49
C LYS A 111 -11.99 -1.85 -8.62
N LEU A 112 -11.89 -1.14 -7.50
CA LEU A 112 -11.52 0.28 -7.49
C LEU A 112 -10.13 0.49 -8.08
N ILE A 113 -9.17 -0.35 -7.70
CA ILE A 113 -7.79 -0.26 -8.20
C ILE A 113 -7.74 -0.53 -9.72
N GLU A 114 -8.47 -1.53 -10.20
CA GLU A 114 -8.54 -1.83 -11.63
C GLU A 114 -9.26 -0.70 -12.40
N SER A 115 -10.32 -0.13 -11.82
CA SER A 115 -11.01 1.03 -12.38
C SER A 115 -10.09 2.25 -12.46
N PHE A 116 -9.28 2.49 -11.46
CA PHE A 116 -8.27 3.56 -11.48
C PHE A 116 -7.18 3.29 -12.52
N ARG A 117 -6.74 2.03 -12.67
CA ARG A 117 -5.80 1.62 -13.73
C ARG A 117 -6.34 1.94 -15.13
N MET A 118 -7.60 1.60 -15.38
CA MET A 118 -8.27 1.90 -16.65
C MET A 118 -8.49 3.40 -16.86
N PHE A 119 -8.81 4.12 -15.80
CA PHE A 119 -8.91 5.58 -15.84
C PHE A 119 -7.57 6.22 -16.24
N LEU A 120 -6.44 5.76 -15.67
CA LEU A 120 -5.12 6.30 -15.99
C LEU A 120 -4.74 6.13 -17.48
N LEU A 121 -5.18 5.06 -18.12
CA LEU A 121 -4.91 4.86 -19.57
C LEU A 121 -5.60 5.90 -20.45
N ASN A 122 -6.66 6.54 -19.96
CA ASN A 122 -7.44 7.57 -20.66
C ASN A 122 -7.40 8.92 -19.92
N ALA A 123 -6.50 9.08 -18.95
CA ALA A 123 -6.47 10.27 -18.12
C ALA A 123 -6.00 11.50 -18.92
N PRO A 124 -6.55 12.69 -18.61
CA PRO A 124 -6.19 13.92 -19.33
C PRO A 124 -4.75 14.33 -19.02
N GLN A 125 -4.09 14.93 -20.03
CA GLN A 125 -2.82 15.63 -19.80
C GLN A 125 -3.07 16.84 -18.90
N GLY A 126 -2.18 17.11 -17.93
CA GLY A 126 -2.28 18.30 -17.10
C GLY A 126 -1.76 19.56 -17.79
N GLY A 127 -1.92 20.72 -17.09
CA GLY A 127 -1.34 21.98 -17.55
C GLY A 127 -2.00 22.58 -18.79
N GLY A 128 -3.30 22.36 -19.00
CA GLY A 128 -4.05 22.95 -20.11
C GLY A 128 -3.79 22.30 -21.48
N LYS A 129 -2.98 21.24 -21.54
CA LYS A 129 -2.71 20.51 -22.78
C LYS A 129 -3.91 19.63 -23.15
N LYS A 130 -4.30 19.68 -24.44
CA LYS A 130 -5.33 18.78 -24.98
C LYS A 130 -4.73 17.39 -25.21
N GLY A 131 -5.45 16.33 -24.83
CA GLY A 131 -5.05 14.94 -25.06
C GLY A 131 -4.98 14.10 -23.78
N VAL A 132 -4.60 12.84 -23.95
CA VAL A 132 -4.43 11.88 -22.88
C VAL A 132 -2.95 11.67 -22.55
N ILE A 133 -2.64 11.21 -21.34
CA ILE A 133 -1.27 10.89 -20.95
C ILE A 133 -0.76 9.67 -21.74
N SER A 134 0.55 9.60 -21.97
CA SER A 134 1.16 8.43 -22.61
C SER A 134 1.07 7.18 -21.71
N GLN A 135 1.09 6.00 -22.32
CA GLN A 135 1.08 4.73 -21.60
C GLN A 135 2.24 4.61 -20.59
N ASN A 136 3.43 5.12 -20.94
CA ASN A 136 4.58 5.13 -20.03
C ASN A 136 4.34 6.05 -18.83
N THR A 137 3.69 7.20 -19.03
CA THR A 137 3.28 8.11 -17.96
C THR A 137 2.24 7.45 -17.07
N ALA A 138 1.23 6.79 -17.64
CA ALA A 138 0.23 6.04 -16.90
C ALA A 138 0.86 4.91 -16.06
N SER A 139 1.85 4.20 -16.61
CA SER A 139 2.63 3.17 -15.89
C SER A 139 3.36 3.76 -14.68
N THR A 140 4.01 4.90 -14.85
CA THR A 140 4.70 5.62 -13.76
C THR A 140 3.72 6.04 -12.67
N TYR A 141 2.59 6.65 -13.04
CA TYR A 141 1.57 7.12 -12.09
C TYR A 141 0.92 5.97 -11.34
N PHE A 142 0.65 4.86 -12.03
CA PHE A 142 0.13 3.67 -11.37
C PHE A 142 1.14 3.04 -10.41
N SER A 143 2.43 3.10 -10.71
CA SER A 143 3.49 2.66 -9.80
C SER A 143 3.56 3.51 -8.53
N ILE A 144 3.37 4.82 -8.65
CA ILE A 144 3.27 5.75 -7.51
C ILE A 144 2.05 5.40 -6.64
N PHE A 145 0.89 5.19 -7.26
CA PHE A 145 -0.32 4.77 -6.54
C PHE A 145 -0.11 3.45 -5.80
N LYS A 146 0.52 2.46 -6.43
CA LYS A 146 0.88 1.19 -5.77
C LYS A 146 1.86 1.38 -4.61
N ALA A 147 2.77 2.34 -4.70
CA ALA A 147 3.70 2.66 -3.60
C ALA A 147 2.95 3.26 -2.39
N ALA A 148 1.95 4.11 -2.62
CA ALA A 148 1.09 4.63 -1.56
C ALA A 148 0.25 3.52 -0.89
N LEU A 149 -0.32 2.59 -1.67
CA LEU A 149 -1.03 1.42 -1.13
C LEU A 149 -0.12 0.52 -0.29
N LYS A 150 1.15 0.36 -0.71
CA LYS A 150 2.14 -0.37 0.09
C LYS A 150 2.32 0.28 1.43
N GLN A 151 2.49 1.60 1.45
CA GLN A 151 2.68 2.31 2.68
C GLN A 151 1.45 2.21 3.58
N ALA A 152 0.25 2.34 3.01
CA ALA A 152 -0.99 2.18 3.75
C ALA A 152 -1.16 0.80 4.40
N PHE A 153 -0.66 -0.25 3.76
CA PHE A 153 -0.60 -1.58 4.37
C PHE A 153 0.40 -1.63 5.54
N ILE A 154 1.59 -1.04 5.37
CA ILE A 154 2.61 -0.98 6.44
C ILE A 154 2.11 -0.18 7.64
N ASP A 155 1.39 0.91 7.40
CA ASP A 155 0.84 1.79 8.44
C ASP A 155 -0.45 1.25 9.06
N GLY A 156 -0.93 0.07 8.63
CA GLY A 156 -2.08 -0.63 9.19
C GLY A 156 -3.46 -0.08 8.78
N TYR A 157 -3.54 0.76 7.74
CA TYR A 157 -4.81 1.20 7.16
C TYR A 157 -5.46 0.13 6.27
N LEU A 158 -4.66 -0.76 5.69
CA LEU A 158 -5.12 -1.90 4.91
C LEU A 158 -4.76 -3.19 5.62
N THR A 159 -5.70 -4.09 5.77
CA THR A 159 -5.52 -5.40 6.43
C THR A 159 -4.83 -6.43 5.53
N VAL A 160 -4.85 -6.21 4.22
CA VAL A 160 -4.28 -7.13 3.22
C VAL A 160 -3.39 -6.37 2.26
N ASP A 161 -2.23 -6.95 1.91
CA ASP A 161 -1.40 -6.42 0.81
C ASP A 161 -2.04 -6.73 -0.55
N ILE A 162 -2.87 -5.81 -1.01
CA ILE A 162 -3.62 -5.93 -2.27
C ILE A 162 -2.68 -5.89 -3.48
N ARG A 163 -1.47 -5.32 -3.36
CA ARG A 163 -0.53 -5.11 -4.48
C ARG A 163 -0.09 -6.39 -5.16
N ALA A 164 0.03 -7.49 -4.40
CA ALA A 164 0.47 -8.78 -4.94
C ALA A 164 -0.49 -9.33 -6.01
N LYS A 165 -1.76 -8.91 -5.96
CA LYS A 165 -2.81 -9.34 -6.88
C LYS A 165 -2.99 -8.40 -8.09
N ILE A 166 -2.28 -7.27 -8.13
CA ILE A 166 -2.49 -6.22 -9.14
C ILE A 166 -1.40 -6.29 -10.21
N LYS A 167 -1.81 -6.48 -11.45
CA LYS A 167 -0.92 -6.34 -12.61
C LYS A 167 -0.61 -4.86 -12.88
N GLY A 168 0.67 -4.54 -13.09
CA GLY A 168 1.09 -3.19 -13.49
C GLY A 168 0.59 -2.83 -14.89
N ILE A 169 0.70 -1.55 -15.24
CA ILE A 169 0.54 -1.10 -16.61
C ILE A 169 1.89 -1.37 -17.31
N GLN A 170 1.88 -2.16 -18.39
CA GLN A 170 3.09 -2.37 -19.19
C GLN A 170 3.42 -1.08 -19.93
N GLY A 171 4.67 -0.63 -19.83
CA GLY A 171 5.17 0.47 -20.63
C GLY A 171 5.35 0.05 -22.10
N GLN A 172 5.26 1.01 -23.00
CA GLN A 172 5.68 0.80 -24.38
C GLN A 172 7.19 1.02 -24.45
N GLU A 173 7.90 0.12 -25.13
CA GLU A 173 9.28 0.36 -25.48
C GLU A 173 9.35 1.58 -26.38
N SER A 174 10.08 2.60 -25.95
CA SER A 174 10.40 3.72 -26.82
C SER A 174 11.46 3.23 -27.83
N ARG A 175 11.08 3.05 -29.08
CA ARG A 175 12.07 2.89 -30.14
C ARG A 175 12.94 4.14 -30.12
N ARG A 176 14.19 3.97 -29.73
CA ARG A 176 15.20 5.01 -29.90
C ARG A 176 15.73 4.84 -31.29
N GLU A 177 15.50 5.84 -32.13
CA GLU A 177 16.17 5.94 -33.41
C GLU A 177 17.62 6.35 -33.17
N TYR A 178 18.52 5.62 -33.74
CA TYR A 178 19.96 5.90 -33.70
C TYR A 178 20.37 6.46 -35.06
N LEU A 179 21.25 7.46 -35.04
CA LEU A 179 21.84 7.98 -36.25
C LEU A 179 22.73 6.90 -36.90
N THR A 180 22.56 6.66 -38.15
CA THR A 180 23.49 5.84 -38.95
C THR A 180 24.82 6.56 -39.07
N ILE A 181 25.89 5.82 -39.47
CA ILE A 181 27.20 6.41 -39.70
C ILE A 181 27.15 7.51 -40.79
N GLU A 182 26.32 7.31 -41.84
CA GLU A 182 26.13 8.29 -42.89
C GLU A 182 25.43 9.55 -42.38
N GLU A 183 24.46 9.42 -41.53
CA GLU A 183 23.78 10.57 -40.88
C GLU A 183 24.71 11.29 -39.90
N LEU A 184 25.58 10.59 -39.19
CA LEU A 184 26.64 11.16 -38.37
C LEU A 184 27.63 11.96 -39.19
N ASN A 185 28.04 11.43 -40.36
CA ASN A 185 28.92 12.13 -41.25
C ASN A 185 28.26 13.38 -41.86
N ARG A 186 26.98 13.32 -42.21
CA ARG A 186 26.20 14.49 -42.65
C ARG A 186 26.09 15.53 -41.51
N LEU A 187 25.84 15.10 -40.28
CA LEU A 187 25.81 15.98 -39.12
C LEU A 187 27.18 16.67 -38.92
N ALA A 188 28.27 15.92 -39.08
CA ALA A 188 29.64 16.45 -38.97
C ALA A 188 29.97 17.51 -40.06
N GLN A 189 29.34 17.44 -41.21
CA GLN A 189 29.51 18.41 -42.30
C GLN A 189 28.55 19.61 -42.22
N THR A 190 27.49 19.51 -41.38
CA THR A 190 26.51 20.58 -41.23
C THR A 190 27.15 21.84 -40.59
N PRO A 191 27.01 23.02 -41.20
CA PRO A 191 27.52 24.25 -40.64
C PRO A 191 26.74 24.63 -39.37
N CYS A 192 27.40 24.56 -38.23
CA CYS A 192 26.86 24.98 -36.95
C CYS A 192 27.99 25.47 -36.02
N GLY A 193 27.64 26.10 -34.91
CA GLY A 193 28.60 26.61 -33.94
C GLY A 193 29.55 25.49 -33.48
N PRO A 194 30.89 25.76 -33.36
CA PRO A 194 31.89 24.72 -33.08
C PRO A 194 31.63 23.95 -31.78
N LEU A 195 31.10 24.61 -30.78
CA LEU A 195 30.78 24.02 -29.46
C LEU A 195 29.62 23.03 -29.54
N LEU A 196 28.56 23.39 -30.27
CA LEU A 196 27.40 22.52 -30.52
C LEU A 196 27.79 21.29 -31.34
N LYS A 197 28.63 21.47 -32.35
CA LYS A 197 29.15 20.39 -33.21
C LYS A 197 29.94 19.39 -32.41
N ARG A 198 30.88 19.85 -31.54
CA ARG A 198 31.68 19.00 -30.68
C ARG A 198 30.80 18.22 -29.70
N ALA A 199 29.83 18.89 -29.06
CA ALA A 199 28.92 18.24 -28.10
C ALA A 199 28.07 17.16 -28.79
N ALA A 200 27.52 17.42 -29.96
CA ALA A 200 26.68 16.47 -30.72
C ALA A 200 27.51 15.24 -31.16
N LEU A 201 28.69 15.45 -31.72
CA LEU A 201 29.57 14.36 -32.18
C LEU A 201 30.11 13.53 -31.00
N PHE A 202 30.47 14.18 -29.90
CA PHE A 202 30.90 13.49 -28.69
C PHE A 202 29.76 12.61 -28.13
N SER A 203 28.56 13.15 -27.97
CA SER A 203 27.38 12.42 -27.51
C SER A 203 27.00 11.23 -28.41
N ALA A 204 27.20 11.37 -29.75
CA ALA A 204 26.97 10.30 -30.70
C ALA A 204 28.02 9.19 -30.60
N ARG A 205 29.29 9.56 -30.40
CA ARG A 205 30.42 8.62 -30.28
C ARG A 205 30.35 7.77 -29.01
N GLU A 206 30.03 8.39 -27.89
CA GLU A 206 29.85 7.67 -26.59
C GLU A 206 28.75 6.62 -26.69
N ARG A 207 27.63 6.93 -27.35
CA ARG A 207 26.54 5.97 -27.53
C ARG A 207 26.90 4.80 -28.45
N HIS A 208 27.72 5.02 -29.49
CA HIS A 208 28.21 3.95 -30.35
C HIS A 208 29.21 3.03 -29.65
N ALA A 209 30.07 3.56 -28.79
CA ALA A 209 31.03 2.78 -28.00
C ALA A 209 30.35 1.84 -27.03
N VAL A 210 29.23 2.26 -26.41
CA VAL A 210 28.44 1.42 -25.48
C VAL A 210 27.72 0.28 -26.21
N GLN A 211 27.28 0.48 -27.46
CA GLN A 211 26.54 -0.53 -28.21
C GLN A 211 27.41 -1.66 -28.74
N THR A 212 28.68 -1.39 -29.05
CA THR A 212 29.64 -2.41 -29.50
C THR A 212 30.14 -3.32 -28.36
N GLN A 213 29.97 -2.92 -27.08
CA GLN A 213 30.32 -3.74 -25.92
C GLN A 213 29.24 -4.77 -25.53
N PHE A 214 28.01 -4.64 -26.03
CA PHE A 214 26.90 -5.56 -25.71
C PHE A 214 26.49 -6.49 -26.87
N SER A 215 27.29 -6.60 -27.92
CA SER A 215 27.07 -7.52 -29.06
C SER A 215 28.13 -8.64 -29.07
N PHE A 216 28.21 -9.36 -27.93
CA PHE A 216 28.88 -10.68 -27.83
C PHE A 216 28.02 -11.64 -27.04
#